data_cc484ee4842cf877bfb9cde416af893a
#
_entry.id   cc484ee4842cf877bfb9cde416af893a
#
_cell.length_a   1.000
_cell.length_b   1.000
_cell.length_c   1.000
_cell.angle_alpha   90.00
_cell.angle_beta   90.00
_cell.angle_gamma   90.00
#
_symmetry.space_group_name_H-M   'P 1'
#
loop_
_entity.id
_entity.type
_entity.pdbx_description
1 polymer ?
#
loop_
_entity_poly.entity_id
_entity_poly.type
_entity_poly.pdbx_seq_one_letter_code
_entity_poly.pdbx_strand_id
1 'polypeptide(L)'
;MRVRWLQFAVGALGLGFGAATEAIQIGLGVNAERVLIDFVVGETYLLGGLFAWGRQPRNRTWLLMVGVGLGWFVGNLAGSTDPVLHAIGIIFADLDAIFLNALILAYPFGSIEGRADRFVVATAAVGLTAANLLFYFTGNLAPNLVIGLFITAALAVLVPRRWWLAPPQLRRVLGPAVLAISVVLLAIGGLRTRHRPLGGGRGTGRP
;
A
#
# COMPACT_ATOMS: atom_id res chain seq x y z
N MET A 1 -8.98 -30.56 -1.55
CA MET A 1 -9.46 -30.08 -2.86
C MET A 1 -10.07 -28.68 -2.84
N ARG A 2 -10.98 -28.33 -1.92
CA ARG A 2 -11.68 -27.02 -1.89
C ARG A 2 -10.76 -25.80 -1.77
N VAL A 3 -9.68 -25.84 -0.97
CA VAL A 3 -8.76 -24.71 -0.78
C VAL A 3 -8.02 -24.32 -2.06
N ARG A 4 -7.63 -25.30 -2.89
CA ARG A 4 -6.90 -25.04 -4.14
C ARG A 4 -7.78 -24.30 -5.17
N TRP A 5 -9.06 -24.66 -5.28
CA TRP A 5 -10.01 -23.98 -6.17
C TRP A 5 -10.23 -22.52 -5.74
N LEU A 6 -10.33 -22.29 -4.43
CA LEU A 6 -10.50 -20.93 -3.91
C LEU A 6 -9.26 -20.06 -4.17
N GLN A 7 -8.05 -20.61 -3.99
CA GLN A 7 -6.80 -19.91 -4.35
C GLN A 7 -6.75 -19.56 -5.84
N PHE A 8 -7.15 -20.51 -6.69
CA PHE A 8 -7.20 -20.29 -8.14
C PHE A 8 -8.23 -19.21 -8.52
N ALA A 9 -9.40 -19.24 -7.91
CA ALA A 9 -10.43 -18.23 -8.14
C ALA A 9 -9.99 -16.83 -7.68
N VAL A 10 -9.41 -16.72 -6.49
CA VAL A 10 -8.89 -15.43 -5.98
C VAL A 10 -7.75 -14.91 -6.86
N GLY A 11 -6.85 -15.80 -7.32
CA GLY A 11 -5.78 -15.43 -8.25
C GLY A 11 -6.31 -14.93 -9.59
N ALA A 12 -7.24 -15.67 -10.20
CA ALA A 12 -7.82 -15.30 -11.49
C ALA A 12 -8.60 -13.98 -11.40
N LEU A 13 -9.38 -13.79 -10.33
CA LEU A 13 -10.12 -12.54 -10.09
C LEU A 13 -9.17 -11.36 -9.84
N GLY A 14 -8.10 -11.56 -9.05
CA GLY A 14 -7.11 -10.54 -8.78
C GLY A 14 -6.37 -10.11 -10.05
N LEU A 15 -5.85 -11.08 -10.82
CA LEU A 15 -5.21 -10.83 -12.12
C LEU A 15 -6.15 -10.09 -13.08
N GLY A 16 -7.40 -10.53 -13.18
CA GLY A 16 -8.40 -9.88 -14.03
C GLY A 16 -8.71 -8.45 -13.57
N PHE A 17 -8.79 -8.22 -12.27
CA PHE A 17 -9.00 -6.88 -11.69
C PHE A 17 -7.79 -5.98 -11.95
N GLY A 18 -6.56 -6.46 -11.69
CA GLY A 18 -5.33 -5.75 -11.99
C GLY A 18 -5.25 -5.35 -13.47
N ALA A 19 -5.45 -6.32 -14.38
CA ALA A 19 -5.43 -6.04 -15.81
C ALA A 19 -6.51 -5.02 -16.25
N ALA A 20 -7.71 -5.07 -15.64
CA ALA A 20 -8.78 -4.14 -15.95
C ALA A 20 -8.46 -2.70 -15.48
N THR A 21 -7.88 -2.54 -14.29
CA THR A 21 -7.49 -1.21 -13.78
C THR A 21 -6.32 -0.62 -14.57
N GLU A 22 -5.35 -1.44 -14.98
CA GLU A 22 -4.24 -1.00 -15.82
C GLU A 22 -4.70 -0.64 -17.24
N ALA A 23 -5.71 -1.34 -17.79
CA ALA A 23 -6.30 -0.95 -19.07
C ALA A 23 -6.95 0.44 -19.00
N ILE A 24 -7.56 0.81 -17.87
CA ILE A 24 -8.05 2.18 -17.64
C ILE A 24 -6.89 3.18 -17.70
N GLN A 25 -5.78 2.90 -17.03
CA GLN A 25 -4.61 3.78 -17.02
C GLN A 25 -4.00 3.97 -18.42
N ILE A 26 -3.92 2.89 -19.22
CA ILE A 26 -3.49 2.96 -20.62
C ILE A 26 -4.44 3.84 -21.41
N GLY A 27 -5.76 3.68 -21.25
CA GLY A 27 -6.76 4.50 -21.91
C GLY A 27 -6.69 5.99 -21.58
N LEU A 28 -6.12 6.33 -20.41
CA LEU A 28 -5.85 7.70 -19.98
C LEU A 28 -4.50 8.25 -20.46
N GLY A 29 -3.74 7.47 -21.23
CA GLY A 29 -2.44 7.88 -21.78
C GLY A 29 -1.28 7.77 -20.78
N VAL A 30 -1.44 7.03 -19.70
CA VAL A 30 -0.32 6.74 -18.79
C VAL A 30 0.74 5.92 -19.52
N ASN A 31 2.02 6.26 -19.30
CA ASN A 31 3.13 5.58 -19.95
C ASN A 31 3.11 4.07 -19.65
N ALA A 32 3.27 3.25 -20.68
CA ALA A 32 3.25 1.79 -20.61
C ALA A 32 4.29 1.21 -19.62
N GLU A 33 5.46 1.84 -19.51
CA GLU A 33 6.48 1.43 -18.54
C GLU A 33 5.98 1.57 -17.10
N ARG A 34 5.31 2.67 -16.78
CA ARG A 34 4.71 2.89 -15.46
C ARG A 34 3.60 1.90 -15.18
N VAL A 35 2.71 1.69 -16.14
CA VAL A 35 1.62 0.69 -16.05
C VAL A 35 2.17 -0.71 -15.80
N LEU A 36 3.26 -1.08 -16.50
CA LEU A 36 3.90 -2.37 -16.31
C LEU A 36 4.50 -2.51 -14.89
N ILE A 37 5.17 -1.47 -14.39
CA ILE A 37 5.73 -1.46 -13.03
C ILE A 37 4.61 -1.59 -11.99
N ASP A 38 3.55 -0.83 -12.14
CA ASP A 38 2.40 -0.84 -11.22
C ASP A 38 1.74 -2.23 -11.21
N PHE A 39 1.53 -2.82 -12.39
CA PHE A 39 1.01 -4.18 -12.53
C PHE A 39 1.90 -5.22 -11.84
N VAL A 40 3.21 -5.19 -12.12
CA VAL A 40 4.17 -6.14 -11.53
C VAL A 40 4.21 -6.02 -10.01
N VAL A 41 4.14 -4.81 -9.45
CA VAL A 41 4.14 -4.61 -8.00
C VAL A 41 2.87 -5.20 -7.38
N GLY A 42 1.69 -4.85 -7.88
CA GLY A 42 0.42 -5.37 -7.36
C GLY A 42 0.33 -6.89 -7.43
N GLU A 43 0.70 -7.47 -8.60
CA GLU A 43 0.68 -8.91 -8.82
C GLU A 43 1.71 -9.66 -7.97
N THR A 44 2.86 -9.07 -7.70
CA THR A 44 3.88 -9.69 -6.82
C THR A 44 3.32 -9.90 -5.41
N TYR A 45 2.60 -8.94 -4.85
CA TYR A 45 1.94 -9.10 -3.55
C TYR A 45 0.80 -10.11 -3.60
N LEU A 46 -0.04 -10.06 -4.64
CA LEU A 46 -1.15 -10.98 -4.81
C LEU A 46 -0.67 -12.43 -4.92
N LEU A 47 0.23 -12.72 -5.85
CA LEU A 47 0.76 -14.06 -6.09
C LEU A 47 1.59 -14.56 -4.90
N GLY A 48 2.41 -13.68 -4.30
CA GLY A 48 3.15 -13.98 -3.08
C GLY A 48 2.24 -14.36 -1.92
N GLY A 49 1.13 -13.65 -1.76
CA GLY A 49 0.10 -13.97 -0.77
C GLY A 49 -0.57 -15.32 -1.03
N LEU A 50 -0.94 -15.61 -2.27
CA LEU A 50 -1.52 -16.90 -2.66
C LEU A 50 -0.55 -18.07 -2.44
N PHE A 51 0.74 -17.87 -2.75
CA PHE A 51 1.78 -18.83 -2.48
C PHE A 51 1.96 -19.08 -0.97
N ALA A 52 1.98 -18.01 -0.17
CA ALA A 52 2.07 -18.11 1.28
C ALA A 52 0.85 -18.84 1.87
N TRP A 53 -0.36 -18.60 1.33
CA TRP A 53 -1.58 -19.33 1.71
C TRP A 53 -1.43 -20.83 1.45
N GLY A 54 -0.89 -21.22 0.31
CA GLY A 54 -0.64 -22.64 -0.02
C GLY A 54 0.32 -23.33 0.94
N ARG A 55 1.32 -22.59 1.45
CA ARG A 55 2.34 -23.12 2.35
C ARG A 55 1.93 -23.09 3.83
N GLN A 56 1.28 -22.02 4.25
CA GLN A 56 0.95 -21.76 5.66
C GLN A 56 -0.44 -21.18 5.82
N PRO A 57 -1.52 -21.97 5.61
CA PRO A 57 -2.90 -21.45 5.61
C PRO A 57 -3.35 -20.88 6.96
N ARG A 58 -2.73 -21.29 8.05
CA ARG A 58 -3.02 -20.78 9.41
C ARG A 58 -2.39 -19.43 9.69
N ASN A 59 -1.30 -19.07 9.02
CA ASN A 59 -0.66 -17.76 9.16
C ASN A 59 -1.39 -16.73 8.30
N ARG A 60 -1.95 -15.67 8.91
CA ARG A 60 -2.75 -14.65 8.22
C ARG A 60 -1.93 -13.67 7.37
N THR A 61 -0.60 -13.79 7.34
CA THR A 61 0.27 -12.95 6.51
C THR A 61 -0.14 -12.98 5.04
N TRP A 62 -0.58 -14.14 4.52
CA TRP A 62 -1.06 -14.26 3.14
C TRP A 62 -2.26 -13.34 2.85
N LEU A 63 -3.19 -13.21 3.79
CA LEU A 63 -4.37 -12.36 3.63
C LEU A 63 -3.98 -10.88 3.51
N LEU A 64 -3.01 -10.45 4.32
CA LEU A 64 -2.49 -9.09 4.29
C LEU A 64 -1.74 -8.81 2.98
N MET A 65 -0.96 -9.77 2.47
CA MET A 65 -0.28 -9.66 1.16
C MET A 65 -1.29 -9.54 0.02
N VAL A 66 -2.32 -10.40 -0.02
CA VAL A 66 -3.41 -10.30 -1.00
C VAL A 66 -4.11 -8.94 -0.89
N GLY A 67 -4.34 -8.47 0.35
CA GLY A 67 -4.91 -7.15 0.60
C GLY A 67 -4.05 -6.00 0.05
N VAL A 68 -2.72 -6.07 0.17
CA VAL A 68 -1.79 -5.10 -0.44
C VAL A 68 -1.96 -5.09 -1.95
N GLY A 69 -1.91 -6.27 -2.60
CA GLY A 69 -2.00 -6.37 -4.06
C GLY A 69 -3.34 -5.85 -4.61
N LEU A 70 -4.46 -6.26 -4.01
CA LEU A 70 -5.77 -5.76 -4.41
C LEU A 70 -5.96 -4.27 -4.11
N GLY A 71 -5.49 -3.80 -2.94
CA GLY A 71 -5.53 -2.39 -2.55
C GLY A 71 -4.76 -1.50 -3.50
N TRP A 72 -3.60 -1.98 -3.99
CA TRP A 72 -2.80 -1.29 -4.99
C TRP A 72 -3.61 -0.96 -6.26
N PHE A 73 -4.33 -1.95 -6.78
CA PHE A 73 -5.15 -1.76 -7.98
C PHE A 73 -6.41 -0.90 -7.73
N VAL A 74 -6.95 -0.91 -6.50
CA VAL A 74 -8.09 -0.03 -6.17
C VAL A 74 -7.71 1.44 -6.30
N GLY A 75 -6.49 1.83 -5.90
CA GLY A 75 -5.98 3.19 -6.05
C GLY A 75 -5.96 3.67 -7.50
N ASN A 76 -5.72 2.77 -8.46
CA ASN A 76 -5.69 3.11 -9.89
C ASN A 76 -7.06 3.53 -10.44
N LEU A 77 -8.17 3.16 -9.78
CA LEU A 77 -9.51 3.60 -10.14
C LEU A 77 -9.70 5.11 -9.99
N ALA A 78 -8.86 5.80 -9.22
CA ALA A 78 -8.88 7.27 -9.09
C ALA A 78 -8.68 8.00 -10.43
N GLY A 79 -8.08 7.35 -11.43
CA GLY A 79 -7.98 7.87 -12.79
C GLY A 79 -9.22 7.66 -13.65
N SER A 80 -10.21 6.89 -13.22
CA SER A 80 -11.39 6.56 -14.03
C SER A 80 -12.22 7.79 -14.39
N THR A 81 -12.81 7.77 -15.59
CA THR A 81 -13.80 8.76 -16.03
C THR A 81 -15.20 8.49 -15.48
N ASP A 82 -15.45 7.28 -14.99
CA ASP A 82 -16.68 6.93 -14.29
C ASP A 82 -16.67 7.54 -12.88
N PRO A 83 -17.70 8.36 -12.50
CA PRO A 83 -17.71 9.07 -11.22
C PRO A 83 -17.67 8.13 -10.00
N VAL A 84 -18.29 6.95 -10.10
CA VAL A 84 -18.34 6.00 -8.97
C VAL A 84 -16.99 5.33 -8.79
N LEU A 85 -16.37 4.86 -9.88
CA LEU A 85 -15.04 4.26 -9.83
C LEU A 85 -14.00 5.27 -9.38
N HIS A 86 -14.07 6.51 -9.87
CA HIS A 86 -13.21 7.62 -9.44
C HIS A 86 -13.32 7.87 -7.94
N ALA A 87 -14.55 7.97 -7.40
CA ALA A 87 -14.77 8.17 -5.96
C ALA A 87 -14.21 7.01 -5.14
N ILE A 88 -14.43 5.76 -5.55
CA ILE A 88 -13.88 4.56 -4.90
C ILE A 88 -12.35 4.63 -4.93
N GLY A 89 -11.74 4.93 -6.08
CA GLY A 89 -10.30 5.04 -6.22
C GLY A 89 -9.69 6.08 -5.31
N ILE A 90 -10.29 7.28 -5.17
CA ILE A 90 -9.77 8.32 -4.29
C ILE A 90 -9.96 7.94 -2.81
N ILE A 91 -11.16 7.50 -2.41
CA ILE A 91 -11.44 7.20 -1.00
C ILE A 91 -10.55 6.07 -0.48
N PHE A 92 -10.27 5.08 -1.31
CA PHE A 92 -9.47 3.91 -0.97
C PHE A 92 -8.07 3.93 -1.60
N ALA A 93 -7.56 5.12 -1.97
CA ALA A 93 -6.25 5.29 -2.61
C ALA A 93 -5.07 4.73 -1.81
N ASP A 94 -5.17 4.72 -0.48
CA ASP A 94 -4.12 4.22 0.43
C ASP A 94 -4.45 2.82 1.01
N LEU A 95 -5.35 2.07 0.38
CA LEU A 95 -5.77 0.75 0.89
C LEU A 95 -4.60 -0.24 0.94
N ASP A 96 -3.73 -0.21 -0.06
CA ASP A 96 -2.46 -0.95 -0.10
C ASP A 96 -1.55 -0.58 1.07
N ALA A 97 -1.40 0.71 1.36
CA ALA A 97 -0.61 1.20 2.47
C ALA A 97 -1.17 0.74 3.83
N ILE A 98 -2.50 0.71 3.99
CA ILE A 98 -3.16 0.18 5.20
C ILE A 98 -2.79 -1.29 5.41
N PHE A 99 -2.96 -2.12 4.38
CA PHE A 99 -2.60 -3.55 4.46
C PHE A 99 -1.10 -3.77 4.61
N LEU A 100 -0.25 -2.95 3.95
CA LEU A 100 1.20 -3.03 4.09
C LEU A 100 1.65 -2.70 5.51
N ASN A 101 1.10 -1.67 6.13
CA ASN A 101 1.36 -1.33 7.53
C ASN A 101 0.97 -2.49 8.47
N ALA A 102 -0.19 -3.09 8.24
CA ALA A 102 -0.64 -4.25 8.98
C ALA A 102 0.28 -5.46 8.75
N LEU A 103 0.73 -5.69 7.51
CA LEU A 103 1.66 -6.75 7.15
C LEU A 103 3.00 -6.60 7.87
N ILE A 104 3.59 -5.39 7.83
CA ILE A 104 4.86 -5.08 8.49
C ILE A 104 4.76 -5.35 10.00
N LEU A 105 3.67 -4.92 10.63
CA LEU A 105 3.47 -5.08 12.07
C LEU A 105 2.99 -6.49 12.47
N ALA A 106 2.41 -7.27 11.57
CA ALA A 106 2.02 -8.66 11.82
C ALA A 106 3.16 -9.67 11.56
N TYR A 107 4.18 -9.29 10.78
CA TYR A 107 5.27 -10.20 10.42
C TYR A 107 6.16 -10.54 11.62
N PRO A 108 6.64 -11.80 11.78
CA PRO A 108 6.40 -12.97 10.91
C PRO A 108 5.19 -13.82 11.31
N PHE A 109 4.51 -13.52 12.41
CA PHE A 109 3.51 -14.39 13.02
C PHE A 109 2.11 -14.28 12.40
N GLY A 110 1.87 -13.27 11.57
CA GLY A 110 0.56 -13.03 10.96
C GLY A 110 -0.49 -12.49 11.93
N SER A 111 -0.08 -12.01 13.10
CA SER A 111 -0.95 -11.44 14.15
C SER A 111 -0.40 -10.15 14.71
N ILE A 112 -1.30 -9.19 14.97
CA ILE A 112 -0.96 -7.90 15.57
C ILE A 112 -1.26 -8.00 17.08
N GLU A 113 -0.23 -8.16 17.90
CA GLU A 113 -0.40 -8.44 19.33
C GLU A 113 -0.32 -7.17 20.20
N GLY A 114 0.56 -6.22 19.83
CA GLY A 114 0.81 -5.02 20.61
C GLY A 114 -0.34 -4.00 20.55
N ARG A 115 -0.62 -3.31 21.68
CA ARG A 115 -1.59 -2.19 21.69
C ARG A 115 -1.13 -1.05 20.77
N ALA A 116 0.17 -0.72 20.79
CA ALA A 116 0.75 0.30 19.92
C ALA A 116 0.62 -0.08 18.45
N ASP A 117 0.87 -1.34 18.09
CA ASP A 117 0.75 -1.83 16.71
C ASP A 117 -0.70 -1.75 16.22
N ARG A 118 -1.66 -2.18 17.06
CA ARG A 118 -3.10 -2.06 16.76
C ARG A 118 -3.52 -0.61 16.59
N PHE A 119 -3.00 0.29 17.43
CA PHE A 119 -3.27 1.72 17.31
C PHE A 119 -2.76 2.29 15.98
N VAL A 120 -1.52 1.94 15.58
CA VAL A 120 -0.95 2.41 14.30
C VAL A 120 -1.76 1.89 13.11
N VAL A 121 -2.14 0.60 13.11
CA VAL A 121 -2.96 0.02 12.03
C VAL A 121 -4.36 0.64 12.00
N ALA A 122 -4.99 0.86 13.15
CA ALA A 122 -6.28 1.52 13.22
C ALA A 122 -6.21 2.98 12.74
N THR A 123 -5.14 3.70 13.11
CA THR A 123 -4.90 5.08 12.62
C THR A 123 -4.67 5.09 11.12
N ALA A 124 -3.95 4.10 10.58
CA ALA A 124 -3.79 3.96 9.13
C ALA A 124 -5.16 3.71 8.46
N ALA A 125 -5.92 2.74 8.94
CA ALA A 125 -7.19 2.38 8.33
C ALA A 125 -8.23 3.50 8.39
N VAL A 126 -8.46 4.07 9.57
CA VAL A 126 -9.48 5.11 9.77
C VAL A 126 -8.97 6.47 9.30
N GLY A 127 -7.73 6.80 9.66
CA GLY A 127 -7.15 8.11 9.38
C GLY A 127 -6.93 8.36 7.89
N LEU A 128 -6.30 7.44 7.16
CA LEU A 128 -6.06 7.60 5.72
C LEU A 128 -7.38 7.60 4.94
N THR A 129 -8.31 6.68 5.26
CA THR A 129 -9.62 6.67 4.59
C THR A 129 -10.41 7.96 4.85
N ALA A 130 -10.43 8.47 6.10
CA ALA A 130 -11.10 9.73 6.42
C ALA A 130 -10.41 10.93 5.75
N ALA A 131 -9.08 10.93 5.69
CA ALA A 131 -8.32 11.97 5.01
C ALA A 131 -8.56 11.97 3.49
N ASN A 132 -8.63 10.79 2.86
CA ASN A 132 -8.97 10.64 1.45
C ASN A 132 -10.42 11.08 1.16
N LEU A 133 -11.35 10.74 2.04
CA LEU A 133 -12.73 11.22 1.94
C LEU A 133 -12.79 12.74 2.02
N LEU A 134 -12.07 13.35 2.96
CA LEU A 134 -11.97 14.80 3.07
C LEU A 134 -11.31 15.41 1.83
N PHE A 135 -10.24 14.79 1.31
CA PHE A 135 -9.61 15.21 0.07
C PHE A 135 -10.59 15.17 -1.11
N TYR A 136 -11.40 14.13 -1.23
CA TYR A 136 -12.41 14.01 -2.28
C TYR A 136 -13.37 15.20 -2.32
N PHE A 137 -13.80 15.69 -1.15
CA PHE A 137 -14.74 16.83 -1.07
C PHE A 137 -14.07 18.21 -1.10
N THR A 138 -12.83 18.34 -0.64
CA THR A 138 -12.21 19.65 -0.41
C THR A 138 -10.97 19.91 -1.25
N GLY A 139 -10.39 18.87 -1.87
CA GLY A 139 -9.08 18.94 -2.55
C GLY A 139 -7.89 19.14 -1.60
N ASN A 140 -8.09 19.06 -0.26
CA ASN A 140 -7.04 19.33 0.73
C ASN A 140 -6.24 18.06 1.05
N LEU A 141 -4.97 18.03 0.65
CA LEU A 141 -4.03 16.91 0.90
C LEU A 141 -3.37 16.96 2.29
N ALA A 142 -3.48 18.05 3.04
CA ALA A 142 -2.75 18.20 4.30
C ALA A 142 -3.05 17.08 5.32
N PRO A 143 -4.30 16.61 5.52
CA PRO A 143 -4.60 15.52 6.43
C PRO A 143 -3.87 14.23 6.06
N ASN A 144 -3.82 13.87 4.76
CA ASN A 144 -3.13 12.67 4.28
C ASN A 144 -1.63 12.74 4.58
N LEU A 145 -1.02 13.90 4.35
CA LEU A 145 0.41 14.11 4.62
C LEU A 145 0.71 13.97 6.11
N VAL A 146 -0.10 14.56 6.98
CA VAL A 146 0.08 14.48 8.44
C VAL A 146 -0.05 13.05 8.93
N ILE A 147 -1.11 12.35 8.51
CA ILE A 147 -1.35 10.96 8.93
C ILE A 147 -0.27 10.04 8.36
N GLY A 148 0.08 10.19 7.09
CA GLY A 148 1.15 9.40 6.46
C GLY A 148 2.50 9.60 7.14
N LEU A 149 2.84 10.85 7.53
CA LEU A 149 4.08 11.14 8.27
C LEU A 149 4.04 10.51 9.67
N PHE A 150 2.92 10.60 10.38
CA PHE A 150 2.75 9.96 11.67
C PHE A 150 2.95 8.45 11.59
N ILE A 151 2.31 7.77 10.64
CA ILE A 151 2.43 6.33 10.44
C ILE A 151 3.89 5.96 10.12
N THR A 152 4.54 6.69 9.21
CA THR A 152 5.93 6.46 8.84
C THR A 152 6.86 6.61 10.05
N ALA A 153 6.68 7.65 10.86
CA ALA A 153 7.45 7.86 12.08
C ALA A 153 7.21 6.75 13.11
N ALA A 154 5.95 6.32 13.28
CA ALA A 154 5.60 5.22 14.18
C ALA A 154 6.27 3.91 13.74
N LEU A 155 6.24 3.56 12.46
CA LEU A 155 6.92 2.37 11.93
C LEU A 155 8.45 2.47 12.09
N ALA A 156 9.04 3.64 11.84
CA ALA A 156 10.48 3.87 12.00
C ALA A 156 10.94 3.65 13.45
N VAL A 157 10.05 3.78 14.43
CA VAL A 157 10.34 3.48 15.84
C VAL A 157 9.99 2.03 16.20
N LEU A 158 8.80 1.56 15.82
CA LEU A 158 8.30 0.26 16.27
C LEU A 158 9.06 -0.91 15.62
N VAL A 159 9.42 -0.81 14.34
CA VAL A 159 10.10 -1.89 13.62
C VAL A 159 11.51 -2.15 14.16
N PRO A 160 12.41 -1.16 14.29
CA PRO A 160 13.72 -1.36 14.91
C PRO A 160 13.61 -1.81 16.38
N ARG A 161 12.69 -1.22 17.16
CA ARG A 161 12.47 -1.63 18.54
C ARG A 161 12.14 -3.11 18.66
N ARG A 162 11.25 -3.63 17.80
CA ARG A 162 10.92 -5.06 17.75
C ARG A 162 12.15 -5.91 17.41
N TRP A 163 12.94 -5.48 16.45
CA TRP A 163 14.18 -6.19 16.09
C TRP A 163 15.17 -6.23 17.23
N TRP A 164 15.34 -5.13 17.96
CA TRP A 164 16.22 -5.06 19.13
C TRP A 164 15.75 -5.97 20.29
N LEU A 165 14.46 -6.07 20.51
CA LEU A 165 13.88 -6.88 21.58
C LEU A 165 13.71 -8.35 21.19
N ALA A 166 13.87 -8.70 19.92
CA ALA A 166 13.71 -10.07 19.43
C ALA A 166 14.89 -10.97 19.86
N PRO A 167 14.64 -12.26 20.18
CA PRO A 167 15.68 -13.22 20.45
C PRO A 167 16.59 -13.41 19.21
N PRO A 168 17.87 -13.83 19.39
CA PRO A 168 18.86 -13.89 18.32
C PRO A 168 18.43 -14.68 17.07
N GLN A 169 17.68 -15.78 17.28
CA GLN A 169 17.17 -16.59 16.18
C GLN A 169 16.17 -15.82 15.31
N LEU A 170 15.30 -15.05 15.95
CA LEU A 170 14.29 -14.24 15.26
C LEU A 170 14.91 -13.01 14.57
N ARG A 171 15.98 -12.45 15.11
CA ARG A 171 16.71 -11.33 14.49
C ARG A 171 17.25 -11.69 13.12
N ARG A 172 17.72 -12.93 12.92
CA ARG A 172 18.21 -13.43 11.61
C ARG A 172 17.11 -13.47 10.56
N VAL A 173 15.88 -13.79 10.97
CA VAL A 173 14.71 -13.84 10.07
C VAL A 173 14.16 -12.43 9.80
N LEU A 174 14.13 -11.57 10.82
CA LEU A 174 13.62 -10.20 10.73
C LEU A 174 14.60 -9.25 10.03
N GLY A 175 15.90 -9.50 10.09
CA GLY A 175 16.94 -8.60 9.56
C GLY A 175 16.73 -8.20 8.09
N PRO A 176 16.59 -9.14 7.15
CA PRO A 176 16.35 -8.82 5.76
C PRO A 176 15.05 -8.04 5.53
N ALA A 177 13.97 -8.37 6.27
CA ALA A 177 12.70 -7.68 6.19
C ALA A 177 12.79 -6.24 6.71
N VAL A 178 13.45 -6.02 7.86
CA VAL A 178 13.69 -4.68 8.41
C VAL A 178 14.50 -3.83 7.45
N LEU A 179 15.53 -4.40 6.81
CA LEU A 179 16.36 -3.71 5.84
C LEU A 179 15.55 -3.33 4.59
N ALA A 180 14.78 -4.26 4.02
CA ALA A 180 13.92 -4.02 2.88
C ALA A 180 12.89 -2.93 3.17
N ILE A 181 12.21 -2.99 4.33
CA ILE A 181 11.23 -2.00 4.77
C ILE A 181 11.89 -0.62 4.92
N SER A 182 13.08 -0.55 5.52
CA SER A 182 13.81 0.71 5.69
C SER A 182 14.16 1.34 4.35
N VAL A 183 14.62 0.54 3.38
CA VAL A 183 14.90 1.00 2.01
C VAL A 183 13.65 1.52 1.31
N VAL A 184 12.53 0.79 1.41
CA VAL A 184 11.25 1.21 0.82
C VAL A 184 10.74 2.51 1.44
N LEU A 185 10.79 2.64 2.78
CA LEU A 185 10.38 3.86 3.47
C LEU A 185 11.24 5.06 3.07
N LEU A 186 12.55 4.88 2.93
CA LEU A 186 13.48 5.93 2.45
C LEU A 186 13.21 6.29 0.99
N ALA A 187 12.94 5.31 0.13
CA ALA A 187 12.62 5.54 -1.28
C ALA A 187 11.30 6.33 -1.43
N ILE A 188 10.24 5.95 -0.71
CA ILE A 188 8.95 6.66 -0.71
C ILE A 188 9.13 8.08 -0.17
N GLY A 189 9.87 8.26 0.92
CA GLY A 189 10.20 9.58 1.47
C GLY A 189 10.97 10.45 0.48
N GLY A 190 11.94 9.89 -0.22
CA GLY A 190 12.76 10.59 -1.23
C GLY A 190 12.00 10.96 -2.51
N LEU A 191 11.07 10.12 -2.95
CA LEU A 191 10.23 10.38 -4.14
C LEU A 191 9.20 11.48 -3.87
N ARG A 192 8.60 11.54 -2.69
CA ARG A 192 7.64 12.59 -2.30
C ARG A 192 8.27 13.99 -2.25
N THR A 193 9.58 14.09 -1.97
CA THR A 193 10.28 15.38 -1.96
C THR A 193 10.64 15.89 -3.35
N ARG A 194 10.77 15.03 -4.36
CA ARG A 194 11.12 15.42 -5.73
C ARG A 194 9.95 15.94 -6.56
N HIS A 195 8.70 15.68 -6.18
CA HIS A 195 7.51 16.14 -6.90
C HIS A 195 6.96 17.49 -6.40
N ARG A 196 7.79 18.37 -5.82
CA ARG A 196 7.43 19.80 -5.76
C ARG A 196 7.64 20.38 -7.15
N PRO A 197 6.59 20.79 -7.87
CA PRO A 197 6.79 21.65 -9.03
C PRO A 197 7.42 22.94 -8.51
N LEU A 198 8.65 23.18 -8.91
CA LEU A 198 9.30 24.49 -8.72
C LEU A 198 8.34 25.52 -9.28
N GLY A 199 7.90 26.40 -8.39
CA GLY A 199 6.83 27.35 -8.61
C GLY A 199 6.91 28.08 -9.91
N GLY A 200 5.74 28.25 -10.50
CA GLY A 200 5.55 29.03 -11.71
C GLY A 200 6.25 30.37 -11.66
N GLY A 201 7.17 30.54 -12.57
CA GLY A 201 7.72 31.83 -12.89
C GLY A 201 6.57 32.76 -13.24
N ARG A 202 6.35 33.76 -12.40
CA ARG A 202 5.49 34.89 -12.72
C ARG A 202 6.02 35.54 -14.01
N GLY A 203 5.40 35.20 -15.10
CA GLY A 203 5.50 35.98 -16.33
C GLY A 203 4.81 37.33 -16.12
N THR A 204 5.53 38.28 -15.58
CA THR A 204 5.16 39.70 -15.73
C THR A 204 5.42 40.10 -17.16
N GLY A 205 4.43 39.97 -18.01
CA GLY A 205 4.35 40.61 -19.30
C GLY A 205 3.34 41.74 -19.28
N ARG A 206 3.80 42.96 -19.15
CA ARG A 206 3.16 44.22 -19.54
C ARG A 206 3.78 44.63 -20.86
N PRO A 207 3.16 45.55 -21.59
CA PRO A 207 1.75 45.93 -21.77
C PRO A 207 1.19 45.46 -23.08
#